data_e431b46f28d4a822c93a5ba85979f538
#
_entry.id   e431b46f28d4a822c93a5ba85979f538
#
_cell.length_a   1.000
_cell.length_b   1.000
_cell.length_c   1.000
_cell.angle_alpha   90.00
_cell.angle_beta   90.00
_cell.angle_gamma   90.00
#
_symmetry.space_group_name_H-M   'P 1'
#
loop_
_entity.id
_entity.type
_entity.pdbx_description
1 polymer ?
#
loop_
_entity_poly.entity_id
_entity_poly.type
_entity_poly.pdbx_seq_one_letter_code
_entity_poly.pdbx_strand_id
1 'polypeptide(L)'
;MIENRIRRYIASHCVEETGGLFVKRPEDSEEYFQKKLEGCKECDIPVEVLSGEEARKEEPYLAKDVEKAIRVPDGAVDPFRLCVANAASAEEHGARIETHAPVVDVLKKGDEVVGVEVEHESGPGKRVHREPGTREEIRADYVVNATGAWAGEIGEMAGLEQEIEVRPGKGVMTIMNTRQVDTVINRCKPKGDADIVVPHETTCILGTTDVEVDDPEDYPE
;
A
#
# COMPACT_ATOMS: atom_id res chain seq x y z
N MET A 1 -5.98 27.23 1.63
CA MET A 1 -5.22 27.35 2.90
C MET A 1 -5.30 26.08 3.76
N ILE A 2 -6.45 25.42 3.86
CA ILE A 2 -6.66 24.16 4.61
C ILE A 2 -5.95 22.99 3.90
N GLU A 3 -6.07 22.87 2.59
CA GLU A 3 -5.46 21.81 1.77
C GLU A 3 -3.92 21.70 1.95
N ASN A 4 -3.23 22.85 2.06
CA ASN A 4 -1.81 22.87 2.34
C ASN A 4 -1.45 22.48 3.79
N ARG A 5 -2.37 22.64 4.74
CA ARG A 5 -2.17 22.20 6.13
C ARG A 5 -2.27 20.69 6.26
N ILE A 6 -3.27 20.08 5.60
CA ILE A 6 -3.50 18.62 5.59
C ILE A 6 -2.35 17.92 4.89
N ARG A 7 -1.95 18.39 3.70
CA ARG A 7 -0.78 17.84 2.98
C ARG A 7 0.48 17.93 3.84
N ARG A 8 0.69 19.04 4.54
CA ARG A 8 1.84 19.20 5.46
C ARG A 8 1.74 18.28 6.67
N TYR A 9 0.55 18.12 7.25
CA TYR A 9 0.35 17.25 8.41
C TYR A 9 0.55 15.78 8.03
N ILE A 10 -0.04 15.33 6.92
CA ILE A 10 0.15 13.97 6.39
C ILE A 10 1.63 13.75 6.04
N ALA A 11 2.24 14.62 5.26
CA ALA A 11 3.64 14.51 4.84
C ALA A 11 4.62 14.53 6.03
N SER A 12 4.37 15.37 7.03
CA SER A 12 5.29 15.52 8.16
C SER A 12 5.19 14.41 9.22
N HIS A 13 4.14 13.59 9.20
CA HIS A 13 3.88 12.60 10.25
C HIS A 13 3.68 11.18 9.73
N CYS A 14 3.47 11.00 8.43
CA CYS A 14 3.17 9.70 7.84
C CYS A 14 4.17 9.29 6.76
N VAL A 15 4.98 10.21 6.27
CA VAL A 15 5.93 9.96 5.17
C VAL A 15 7.33 10.36 5.60
N GLU A 16 8.29 9.45 5.45
CA GLU A 16 9.72 9.71 5.55
C GLU A 16 10.32 9.66 4.13
N GLU A 17 10.87 10.77 3.66
CA GLU A 17 11.61 10.85 2.39
C GLU A 17 13.03 10.29 2.59
N THR A 18 13.14 8.98 2.67
CA THR A 18 14.38 8.27 3.01
C THR A 18 15.29 8.05 1.81
N GLY A 19 14.79 8.25 0.59
CA GLY A 19 15.43 7.74 -0.60
C GLY A 19 15.37 6.21 -0.69
N GLY A 20 15.92 5.66 -1.75
CA GLY A 20 15.93 4.22 -1.98
C GLY A 20 17.13 3.74 -2.79
N LEU A 21 17.53 2.50 -2.57
CA LEU A 21 18.58 1.81 -3.31
C LEU A 21 18.04 0.52 -3.93
N PHE A 22 18.15 0.35 -5.24
CA PHE A 22 18.00 -0.94 -5.90
C PHE A 22 19.37 -1.61 -6.00
N VAL A 23 19.65 -2.52 -5.11
CA VAL A 23 20.97 -3.16 -5.00
C VAL A 23 21.08 -4.37 -5.93
N LYS A 24 22.23 -4.48 -6.62
CA LYS A 24 22.58 -5.63 -7.46
C LYS A 24 23.65 -6.46 -6.78
N ARG A 25 23.43 -7.77 -6.67
CA ARG A 25 24.41 -8.78 -6.24
C ARG A 25 24.96 -9.55 -7.44
N PRO A 26 26.04 -10.35 -7.30
CA PRO A 26 26.65 -11.09 -8.41
C PRO A 26 25.70 -11.99 -9.20
N GLU A 27 24.73 -12.62 -8.50
CA GLU A 27 23.75 -13.51 -9.11
C GLU A 27 22.60 -12.78 -9.84
N ASP A 28 22.45 -11.45 -9.66
CA ASP A 28 21.39 -10.69 -10.29
C ASP A 28 21.75 -10.30 -11.73
N SER A 29 20.73 -10.26 -12.60
CA SER A 29 20.91 -9.97 -14.01
C SER A 29 21.39 -8.53 -14.27
N GLU A 30 22.50 -8.41 -15.01
CA GLU A 30 22.98 -7.13 -15.51
C GLU A 30 21.99 -6.47 -16.48
N GLU A 31 21.37 -7.29 -17.33
CA GLU A 31 20.35 -6.82 -18.28
C GLU A 31 19.15 -6.20 -17.54
N TYR A 32 18.68 -6.85 -16.47
CA TYR A 32 17.60 -6.32 -15.65
C TYR A 32 17.99 -5.00 -14.96
N PHE A 33 19.22 -4.91 -14.45
CA PHE A 33 19.73 -3.68 -13.87
C PHE A 33 19.73 -2.52 -14.87
N GLN A 34 20.21 -2.75 -16.09
CA GLN A 34 20.22 -1.72 -17.13
C GLN A 34 18.79 -1.33 -17.54
N LYS A 35 17.89 -2.30 -17.73
CA LYS A 35 16.48 -2.05 -18.04
C LYS A 35 15.80 -1.21 -16.95
N LYS A 36 16.10 -1.50 -15.66
CA LYS A 36 15.56 -0.70 -14.54
C LYS A 36 16.08 0.74 -14.59
N LEU A 37 17.37 0.91 -14.81
CA LEU A 37 18.01 2.22 -14.90
C LEU A 37 17.44 3.06 -16.08
N GLU A 38 17.28 2.43 -17.25
CA GLU A 38 16.69 3.07 -18.43
C GLU A 38 15.24 3.45 -18.19
N GLY A 39 14.42 2.53 -17.64
CA GLY A 39 13.02 2.80 -17.33
C GLY A 39 12.85 3.96 -16.34
N CYS A 40 13.72 4.09 -15.34
CA CYS A 40 13.70 5.25 -14.45
C CYS A 40 13.97 6.55 -15.21
N LYS A 41 14.96 6.55 -16.13
CA LYS A 41 15.30 7.72 -16.94
C LYS A 41 14.17 8.11 -17.91
N GLU A 42 13.55 7.12 -18.55
CA GLU A 42 12.40 7.33 -19.44
C GLU A 42 11.18 7.93 -18.71
N CYS A 43 11.06 7.65 -17.42
CA CYS A 43 10.02 8.22 -16.55
C CYS A 43 10.44 9.52 -15.84
N ASP A 44 11.55 10.14 -16.24
CA ASP A 44 12.11 11.33 -15.60
C ASP A 44 12.36 11.19 -14.09
N ILE A 45 12.60 9.95 -13.61
CA ILE A 45 12.96 9.70 -12.22
C ILE A 45 14.47 9.99 -12.06
N PRO A 46 14.88 10.89 -11.15
CA PRO A 46 16.28 11.14 -10.87
C PRO A 46 16.97 9.87 -10.37
N VAL A 47 18.05 9.47 -11.04
CA VAL A 47 18.80 8.26 -10.68
C VAL A 47 20.29 8.52 -10.65
N GLU A 48 20.98 7.83 -9.76
CA GLU A 48 22.43 7.78 -9.69
C GLU A 48 22.87 6.32 -9.53
N VAL A 49 23.92 5.94 -10.26
CA VAL A 49 24.52 4.60 -10.12
C VAL A 49 25.68 4.69 -9.14
N LEU A 50 25.61 3.92 -8.08
CA LEU A 50 26.64 3.79 -7.05
C LEU A 50 27.40 2.48 -7.23
N SER A 51 28.70 2.50 -6.97
CA SER A 51 29.46 1.27 -6.72
C SER A 51 28.99 0.61 -5.41
N GLY A 52 29.27 -0.69 -5.25
CA GLY A 52 28.97 -1.37 -3.99
C GLY A 52 29.68 -0.78 -2.77
N GLU A 53 30.86 -0.16 -2.97
CA GLU A 53 31.56 0.54 -1.89
C GLU A 53 30.81 1.83 -1.48
N GLU A 54 30.36 2.62 -2.45
CA GLU A 54 29.60 3.84 -2.21
C GLU A 54 28.24 3.52 -1.54
N ALA A 55 27.52 2.51 -2.05
CA ALA A 55 26.27 2.06 -1.46
C ALA A 55 26.46 1.61 0.01
N ARG A 56 27.55 0.89 0.34
CA ARG A 56 27.86 0.49 1.71
C ARG A 56 28.33 1.64 2.61
N LYS A 57 28.82 2.74 2.06
CA LYS A 57 29.08 3.95 2.87
C LYS A 57 27.79 4.61 3.33
N GLU A 58 26.74 4.55 2.51
CA GLU A 58 25.41 5.07 2.88
C GLU A 58 24.68 4.10 3.80
N GLU A 59 24.71 2.80 3.47
CA GLU A 59 24.03 1.74 4.21
C GLU A 59 25.04 0.65 4.65
N PRO A 60 25.67 0.82 5.82
CA PRO A 60 26.76 -0.05 6.26
C PRO A 60 26.40 -1.52 6.48
N TYR A 61 25.10 -1.81 6.65
CA TYR A 61 24.60 -3.18 6.82
C TYR A 61 24.34 -3.92 5.49
N LEU A 62 24.53 -3.28 4.35
CA LEU A 62 24.45 -3.97 3.06
C LEU A 62 25.47 -5.12 2.98
N ALA A 63 25.05 -6.20 2.34
CA ALA A 63 25.92 -7.36 2.11
C ALA A 63 27.21 -6.96 1.39
N LYS A 64 28.32 -7.60 1.75
CA LYS A 64 29.66 -7.28 1.23
C LYS A 64 29.81 -7.53 -0.28
N ASP A 65 28.98 -8.41 -0.81
CA ASP A 65 28.93 -8.82 -2.21
C ASP A 65 27.99 -7.96 -3.09
N VAL A 66 27.40 -6.90 -2.55
CA VAL A 66 26.73 -5.90 -3.37
C VAL A 66 27.74 -5.25 -4.31
N GLU A 67 27.53 -5.41 -5.63
CA GLU A 67 28.41 -4.90 -6.68
C GLU A 67 28.14 -3.42 -7.00
N LYS A 68 26.86 -3.05 -7.05
CA LYS A 68 26.40 -1.70 -7.36
C LYS A 68 24.95 -1.50 -6.96
N ALA A 69 24.50 -0.24 -6.98
CA ALA A 69 23.11 0.12 -6.71
C ALA A 69 22.64 1.26 -7.62
N ILE A 70 21.32 1.34 -7.83
CA ILE A 70 20.65 2.52 -8.39
C ILE A 70 20.04 3.27 -7.22
N ARG A 71 20.48 4.50 -6.97
CA ARG A 71 19.83 5.42 -6.04
C ARG A 71 18.64 6.07 -6.72
N VAL A 72 17.51 6.13 -6.03
CA VAL A 72 16.27 6.76 -6.49
C VAL A 72 15.68 7.63 -5.37
N PRO A 73 14.86 8.66 -5.67
CA PRO A 73 13.98 9.27 -4.70
C PRO A 73 12.90 8.27 -4.32
N ASP A 74 12.85 7.89 -3.06
CA ASP A 74 11.90 6.94 -2.50
C ASP A 74 11.55 7.36 -1.08
N GLY A 75 10.66 6.66 -0.42
CA GLY A 75 10.28 6.96 0.94
C GLY A 75 9.48 5.84 1.60
N ALA A 76 9.36 5.93 2.89
CA ALA A 76 8.50 5.08 3.68
C ALA A 76 7.24 5.83 4.11
N VAL A 77 6.11 5.14 4.13
CA VAL A 77 4.83 5.67 4.59
C VAL A 77 4.27 4.79 5.70
N ASP A 78 3.75 5.42 6.75
CA ASP A 78 2.90 4.73 7.73
C ASP A 78 1.46 4.68 7.18
N PRO A 79 0.99 3.52 6.67
CA PRO A 79 -0.31 3.42 6.04
C PRO A 79 -1.47 3.61 7.03
N PHE A 80 -1.29 3.21 8.29
CA PHE A 80 -2.32 3.38 9.33
C PHE A 80 -2.54 4.85 9.65
N ARG A 81 -1.46 5.60 9.89
CA ARG A 81 -1.55 7.05 10.13
C ARG A 81 -2.11 7.79 8.93
N LEU A 82 -1.70 7.39 7.72
CA LEU A 82 -2.21 7.99 6.48
C LEU A 82 -3.73 7.79 6.34
N CYS A 83 -4.22 6.57 6.56
CA CYS A 83 -5.66 6.28 6.51
C CYS A 83 -6.44 7.07 7.57
N VAL A 84 -5.96 7.09 8.81
CA VAL A 84 -6.59 7.85 9.91
C VAL A 84 -6.60 9.35 9.62
N ALA A 85 -5.51 9.91 9.11
CA ALA A 85 -5.43 11.32 8.76
C ALA A 85 -6.38 11.70 7.62
N ASN A 86 -6.50 10.85 6.58
CA ASN A 86 -7.45 11.04 5.51
C ASN A 86 -8.90 10.96 6.00
N ALA A 87 -9.21 9.96 6.84
CA ALA A 87 -10.55 9.84 7.43
C ALA A 87 -10.92 11.06 8.28
N ALA A 88 -10.01 11.52 9.16
CA ALA A 88 -10.23 12.71 9.97
C ALA A 88 -10.43 13.96 9.11
N SER A 89 -9.64 14.11 8.05
CA SER A 89 -9.82 15.21 7.10
C SER A 89 -11.17 15.15 6.38
N ALA A 90 -11.60 13.97 5.97
CA ALA A 90 -12.91 13.81 5.33
C ALA A 90 -14.05 14.19 6.28
N GLU A 91 -13.98 13.79 7.55
CA GLU A 91 -14.97 14.17 8.56
C GLU A 91 -15.02 15.69 8.81
N GLU A 92 -13.85 16.36 8.85
CA GLU A 92 -13.79 17.84 8.95
C GLU A 92 -14.48 18.54 7.77
N HIS A 93 -14.59 17.86 6.62
CA HIS A 93 -15.28 18.35 5.42
C HIS A 93 -16.72 17.80 5.27
N GLY A 94 -17.25 17.18 6.32
CA GLY A 94 -18.65 16.74 6.37
C GLY A 94 -18.89 15.31 5.88
N ALA A 95 -17.85 14.52 5.62
CA ALA A 95 -18.02 13.10 5.33
C ALA A 95 -18.42 12.31 6.58
N ARG A 96 -19.17 11.26 6.39
CA ARG A 96 -19.48 10.26 7.41
C ARG A 96 -18.58 9.04 7.21
N ILE A 97 -17.85 8.64 8.23
CA ILE A 97 -17.00 7.45 8.22
C ILE A 97 -17.69 6.36 9.03
N GLU A 98 -18.08 5.28 8.36
CA GLU A 98 -18.64 4.10 8.98
C GLU A 98 -17.58 2.99 9.04
N THR A 99 -17.25 2.56 10.25
CA THR A 99 -16.38 1.39 10.50
C THR A 99 -17.24 0.23 10.95
N HIS A 100 -16.81 -1.01 10.69
CA HIS A 100 -17.57 -2.22 11.01
C HIS A 100 -18.98 -2.19 10.38
N ALA A 101 -19.02 -1.82 9.11
CA ALA A 101 -20.21 -1.75 8.30
C ALA A 101 -19.91 -2.26 6.87
N PRO A 102 -19.61 -3.56 6.71
CA PRO A 102 -19.40 -4.14 5.40
C PRO A 102 -20.60 -3.90 4.48
N VAL A 103 -20.30 -3.66 3.21
CA VAL A 103 -21.31 -3.62 2.17
C VAL A 103 -21.78 -5.05 1.91
N VAL A 104 -23.07 -5.29 2.02
CA VAL A 104 -23.69 -6.61 1.82
C VAL A 104 -24.55 -6.68 0.57
N ASP A 105 -24.89 -5.54 -0.02
CA ASP A 105 -25.59 -5.45 -1.31
C ASP A 105 -25.40 -4.09 -1.98
N VAL A 106 -25.57 -4.04 -3.29
CA VAL A 106 -25.58 -2.82 -4.10
C VAL A 106 -26.99 -2.51 -4.56
N LEU A 107 -27.50 -1.37 -4.13
CA LEU A 107 -28.87 -0.94 -4.43
C LEU A 107 -28.98 -0.45 -5.88
N LYS A 108 -29.96 -0.99 -6.62
CA LYS A 108 -30.20 -0.64 -8.02
C LYS A 108 -31.62 -0.19 -8.30
N LYS A 109 -31.76 0.69 -9.31
CA LYS A 109 -33.02 1.09 -9.89
C LYS A 109 -32.94 0.89 -11.41
N GLY A 110 -33.43 -0.25 -11.90
CA GLY A 110 -33.12 -0.70 -13.25
C GLY A 110 -31.63 -1.04 -13.35
N ASP A 111 -30.94 -0.45 -14.31
CA ASP A 111 -29.48 -0.65 -14.52
C ASP A 111 -28.63 0.38 -13.76
N GLU A 112 -29.26 1.32 -13.03
CA GLU A 112 -28.56 2.39 -12.32
C GLU A 112 -28.29 2.00 -10.87
N VAL A 113 -27.05 2.14 -10.42
CA VAL A 113 -26.66 2.02 -9.00
C VAL A 113 -27.11 3.27 -8.27
N VAL A 114 -27.85 3.11 -7.17
CA VAL A 114 -28.44 4.20 -6.38
C VAL A 114 -28.01 4.20 -4.92
N GLY A 115 -27.07 3.35 -4.54
CA GLY A 115 -26.55 3.25 -3.19
C GLY A 115 -26.01 1.86 -2.85
N VAL A 116 -25.82 1.63 -1.57
CA VAL A 116 -25.38 0.34 -1.01
C VAL A 116 -26.21 -0.02 0.23
N GLU A 117 -26.34 -1.31 0.54
CA GLU A 117 -26.78 -1.80 1.83
C GLU A 117 -25.56 -2.22 2.64
N VAL A 118 -25.48 -1.79 3.90
CA VAL A 118 -24.44 -2.17 4.83
C VAL A 118 -25.03 -2.95 6.01
N GLU A 119 -24.27 -3.89 6.58
CA GLU A 119 -24.65 -4.58 7.80
C GLU A 119 -23.71 -4.15 8.93
N HIS A 120 -24.26 -3.61 10.01
CA HIS A 120 -23.46 -3.13 11.13
C HIS A 120 -22.98 -4.28 12.01
N GLU A 121 -21.69 -4.33 12.24
CA GLU A 121 -21.03 -5.32 13.08
C GLU A 121 -20.57 -4.71 14.41
N SER A 122 -20.29 -5.57 15.39
CA SER A 122 -19.61 -5.17 16.62
C SER A 122 -18.10 -5.11 16.39
N GLY A 123 -17.44 -4.09 16.95
CA GLY A 123 -15.99 -3.99 16.84
C GLY A 123 -15.41 -2.84 17.67
N PRO A 124 -14.11 -2.90 17.99
CA PRO A 124 -13.44 -1.82 18.70
C PRO A 124 -13.36 -0.57 17.82
N GLY A 125 -13.50 0.60 18.42
CA GLY A 125 -13.42 1.88 17.70
C GLY A 125 -14.61 2.20 16.80
N LYS A 126 -15.74 1.48 16.93
CA LYS A 126 -16.97 1.77 16.22
C LYS A 126 -17.43 3.21 16.51
N ARG A 127 -17.52 4.03 15.47
CA ARG A 127 -17.86 5.46 15.60
C ARG A 127 -19.36 5.70 15.63
N VAL A 128 -20.13 4.82 14.99
CA VAL A 128 -21.60 4.88 14.97
C VAL A 128 -22.14 3.72 15.78
N HIS A 129 -22.95 4.05 16.81
CA HIS A 129 -23.58 3.05 17.66
C HIS A 129 -24.85 2.53 17.00
N ARG A 130 -24.73 1.49 16.19
CA ARG A 130 -25.83 0.68 15.67
C ARG A 130 -25.76 -0.70 16.31
N GLU A 131 -26.91 -1.32 16.50
CA GLU A 131 -26.97 -2.69 16.97
C GLU A 131 -26.33 -3.65 15.93
N PRO A 132 -25.48 -4.59 16.34
CA PRO A 132 -24.93 -5.60 15.41
C PRO A 132 -26.03 -6.37 14.70
N GLY A 133 -25.84 -6.65 13.40
CA GLY A 133 -26.82 -7.28 12.53
C GLY A 133 -27.88 -6.33 11.98
N THR A 134 -27.83 -5.04 12.33
CA THR A 134 -28.74 -4.04 11.73
C THR A 134 -28.27 -3.70 10.32
N ARG A 135 -29.18 -3.75 9.36
CA ARG A 135 -28.93 -3.30 7.98
C ARG A 135 -29.39 -1.87 7.77
N GLU A 136 -28.62 -1.14 6.99
CA GLU A 136 -28.89 0.25 6.62
C GLU A 136 -28.67 0.46 5.12
N GLU A 137 -29.69 1.03 4.44
CA GLU A 137 -29.54 1.50 3.06
C GLU A 137 -28.88 2.89 3.07
N ILE A 138 -27.77 3.04 2.36
CA ILE A 138 -27.09 4.31 2.13
C ILE A 138 -27.28 4.68 0.67
N ARG A 139 -28.06 5.72 0.39
CA ARG A 139 -28.34 6.18 -0.97
C ARG A 139 -27.36 7.25 -1.40
N ALA A 140 -26.93 7.18 -2.66
CA ALA A 140 -25.97 8.11 -3.26
C ALA A 140 -26.20 8.23 -4.77
N ASP A 141 -25.79 9.36 -5.33
CA ASP A 141 -25.82 9.59 -6.79
C ASP A 141 -24.67 8.84 -7.48
N TYR A 142 -23.58 8.57 -6.75
CA TYR A 142 -22.40 7.80 -7.21
C TYR A 142 -21.91 6.89 -6.10
N VAL A 143 -21.51 5.69 -6.49
CA VAL A 143 -20.82 4.73 -5.62
C VAL A 143 -19.44 4.48 -6.19
N VAL A 144 -18.40 4.69 -5.37
CA VAL A 144 -17.01 4.44 -5.74
C VAL A 144 -16.55 3.16 -5.05
N ASN A 145 -16.26 2.14 -5.84
CA ASN A 145 -15.68 0.90 -5.35
C ASN A 145 -14.15 1.07 -5.20
N ALA A 146 -13.67 1.16 -3.98
CA ALA A 146 -12.25 1.28 -3.62
C ALA A 146 -11.86 0.22 -2.58
N THR A 147 -12.45 -0.99 -2.68
CA THR A 147 -12.37 -2.05 -1.67
C THR A 147 -11.15 -2.98 -1.85
N GLY A 148 -10.16 -2.60 -2.67
CA GLY A 148 -8.92 -3.36 -2.81
C GLY A 148 -9.14 -4.79 -3.30
N ALA A 149 -8.73 -5.78 -2.50
CA ALA A 149 -8.86 -7.20 -2.86
C ALA A 149 -10.32 -7.68 -3.00
N TRP A 150 -11.27 -6.99 -2.37
CA TRP A 150 -12.71 -7.30 -2.45
C TRP A 150 -13.44 -6.55 -3.59
N ALA A 151 -12.71 -5.83 -4.44
CA ALA A 151 -13.33 -5.04 -5.50
C ALA A 151 -14.15 -5.89 -6.50
N GLY A 152 -13.74 -7.14 -6.68
CA GLY A 152 -14.46 -8.11 -7.48
C GLY A 152 -15.86 -8.41 -6.95
N GLU A 153 -15.97 -8.69 -5.67
CA GLU A 153 -17.24 -9.02 -5.00
C GLU A 153 -18.25 -7.86 -5.09
N ILE A 154 -17.80 -6.63 -4.86
CA ILE A 154 -18.66 -5.44 -5.01
C ILE A 154 -19.09 -5.26 -6.47
N GLY A 155 -18.20 -5.54 -7.43
CA GLY A 155 -18.54 -5.53 -8.85
C GLY A 155 -19.63 -6.54 -9.21
N GLU A 156 -19.54 -7.75 -8.69
CA GLU A 156 -20.55 -8.82 -8.87
C GLU A 156 -21.90 -8.44 -8.26
N MET A 157 -21.93 -7.90 -7.02
CA MET A 157 -23.14 -7.38 -6.39
C MET A 157 -23.80 -6.29 -7.24
N ALA A 158 -22.99 -5.44 -7.89
CA ALA A 158 -23.48 -4.43 -8.82
C ALA A 158 -23.98 -5.02 -10.15
N GLY A 159 -23.72 -6.30 -10.42
CA GLY A 159 -24.06 -6.96 -11.69
C GLY A 159 -23.21 -6.49 -12.86
N LEU A 160 -21.98 -6.03 -12.59
CA LEU A 160 -21.03 -5.63 -13.60
C LEU A 160 -20.26 -6.85 -14.11
N GLU A 161 -20.15 -6.97 -15.43
CA GLU A 161 -19.13 -7.86 -16.01
C GLU A 161 -17.76 -7.25 -15.70
N GLN A 162 -16.91 -8.03 -15.05
CA GLN A 162 -15.59 -7.52 -14.66
C GLN A 162 -14.67 -7.47 -15.88
N GLU A 163 -14.32 -6.27 -16.32
CA GLU A 163 -13.28 -6.06 -17.34
C GLU A 163 -11.87 -6.23 -16.76
N ILE A 164 -11.74 -6.16 -15.43
CA ILE A 164 -10.46 -6.25 -14.70
C ILE A 164 -10.57 -7.41 -13.70
N GLU A 165 -9.75 -8.43 -13.91
CA GLU A 165 -9.62 -9.55 -12.98
C GLU A 165 -8.82 -9.11 -11.75
N VAL A 166 -9.42 -9.24 -10.56
CA VAL A 166 -8.73 -9.03 -9.29
C VAL A 166 -8.06 -10.34 -8.88
N ARG A 167 -6.75 -10.31 -8.67
CA ARG A 167 -5.95 -11.44 -8.18
C ARG A 167 -5.44 -11.14 -6.79
N PRO A 168 -6.10 -11.62 -5.75
CA PRO A 168 -5.65 -11.41 -4.39
C PRO A 168 -4.31 -12.09 -4.15
N GLY A 169 -3.40 -11.38 -3.49
CA GLY A 169 -2.09 -11.89 -3.10
C GLY A 169 -1.81 -11.66 -1.63
N LYS A 170 -1.18 -12.65 -1.01
CA LYS A 170 -0.71 -12.58 0.37
C LYS A 170 0.77 -12.32 0.44
N GLY A 171 1.18 -11.43 1.32
CA GLY A 171 2.57 -11.19 1.67
C GLY A 171 2.78 -11.24 3.19
N VAL A 172 3.82 -11.95 3.61
CA VAL A 172 4.26 -11.94 5.00
C VAL A 172 5.45 -10.99 5.14
N MET A 173 5.37 -10.10 6.10
CA MET A 173 6.45 -9.16 6.43
C MET A 173 6.94 -9.38 7.86
N THR A 174 8.23 -9.25 8.08
CA THR A 174 8.86 -9.37 9.39
C THR A 174 9.29 -8.01 9.89
N ILE A 175 8.85 -7.63 11.09
CA ILE A 175 9.29 -6.40 11.75
C ILE A 175 10.53 -6.72 12.59
N MET A 176 11.62 -6.01 12.31
CA MET A 176 12.85 -6.09 13.09
C MET A 176 12.76 -5.16 14.30
N ASN A 177 13.39 -5.52 15.39
CA ASN A 177 13.34 -4.74 16.63
C ASN A 177 14.27 -3.51 16.66
N THR A 178 15.02 -3.29 15.59
CA THR A 178 15.94 -2.15 15.43
C THR A 178 15.93 -1.65 14.00
N ARG A 179 16.15 -0.35 13.82
CA ARG A 179 16.36 0.26 12.51
C ARG A 179 17.78 -0.04 12.05
N GLN A 180 17.88 -0.85 11.00
CA GLN A 180 19.15 -1.29 10.44
C GLN A 180 19.51 -0.57 9.14
N VAL A 181 18.53 0.10 8.52
CA VAL A 181 18.70 0.86 7.28
C VAL A 181 18.04 2.23 7.43
N ASP A 182 18.62 3.23 6.76
CA ASP A 182 18.09 4.58 6.73
C ASP A 182 17.37 4.92 5.42
N THR A 183 17.63 4.13 4.37
CA THR A 183 16.96 4.20 3.06
C THR A 183 16.15 2.94 2.78
N VAL A 184 15.18 3.01 1.87
CA VAL A 184 14.48 1.83 1.38
C VAL A 184 15.44 1.00 0.54
N ILE A 185 15.65 -0.26 0.90
CA ILE A 185 16.52 -1.17 0.16
C ILE A 185 15.66 -2.15 -0.63
N ASN A 186 15.82 -2.16 -1.94
CA ASN A 186 15.23 -3.13 -2.84
C ASN A 186 16.31 -3.92 -3.55
N ARG A 187 16.08 -5.20 -3.78
CA ARG A 187 16.94 -5.99 -4.65
C ARG A 187 16.59 -5.76 -6.11
N CYS A 188 17.61 -5.52 -6.95
CA CYS A 188 17.41 -5.26 -8.37
C CYS A 188 17.25 -6.57 -9.16
N LYS A 189 16.09 -7.23 -9.00
CA LYS A 189 15.72 -8.48 -9.70
C LYS A 189 14.28 -8.43 -10.20
N PRO A 190 13.86 -9.31 -11.13
CA PRO A 190 12.45 -9.46 -11.52
C PRO A 190 11.57 -9.76 -10.31
N LYS A 191 10.26 -9.46 -10.44
CA LYS A 191 9.27 -9.81 -9.42
C LYS A 191 9.35 -11.28 -9.02
N GLY A 192 9.11 -11.53 -7.78
CA GLY A 192 9.12 -12.77 -7.04
C GLY A 192 9.03 -12.40 -5.58
N ASP A 193 9.40 -13.28 -4.69
CA ASP A 193 9.60 -12.92 -3.29
C ASP A 193 10.50 -11.70 -3.24
N ALA A 194 9.94 -10.58 -2.79
CA ALA A 194 10.63 -9.31 -2.87
C ALA A 194 11.57 -9.16 -1.68
N ASP A 195 12.86 -9.04 -1.98
CA ASP A 195 13.85 -8.68 -0.99
C ASP A 195 13.79 -7.16 -0.79
N ILE A 196 12.91 -6.71 0.08
CA ILE A 196 12.78 -5.29 0.46
C ILE A 196 13.05 -5.11 1.95
N VAL A 197 13.76 -4.05 2.30
CA VAL A 197 13.90 -3.57 3.68
C VAL A 197 13.45 -2.12 3.72
N VAL A 198 12.42 -1.84 4.51
CA VAL A 198 11.85 -0.51 4.64
C VAL A 198 12.15 0.03 6.03
N PRO A 199 12.83 1.17 6.17
CA PRO A 199 12.97 1.84 7.46
C PRO A 199 11.60 2.33 7.94
N HIS A 200 11.31 2.16 9.22
CA HIS A 200 10.07 2.61 9.83
C HIS A 200 10.30 3.05 11.28
N GLU A 201 10.30 4.35 11.51
CA GLU A 201 10.62 4.96 12.83
C GLU A 201 11.91 4.37 13.44
N THR A 202 11.80 3.61 14.54
CA THR A 202 12.93 2.98 15.26
C THR A 202 13.19 1.53 14.84
N THR A 203 12.44 1.02 13.87
CA THR A 203 12.47 -0.37 13.38
C THR A 203 12.77 -0.40 11.88
N CYS A 204 12.82 -1.58 11.32
CA CYS A 204 12.67 -1.79 9.89
C CYS A 204 11.78 -2.99 9.60
N ILE A 205 11.17 -2.99 8.43
CA ILE A 205 10.27 -4.03 7.95
C ILE A 205 10.98 -4.76 6.82
N LEU A 206 11.10 -6.07 6.97
CA LEU A 206 11.68 -6.96 5.97
C LEU A 206 10.55 -7.71 5.28
N GLY A 207 10.47 -7.67 4.00
CA GLY A 207 9.40 -8.33 3.25
C GLY A 207 9.79 -8.58 1.79
N THR A 208 8.94 -9.16 1.07
CA THR A 208 7.68 -9.80 1.41
C THR A 208 7.61 -11.12 0.64
N THR A 209 6.89 -12.11 1.15
CA THR A 209 6.46 -13.23 0.30
C THR A 209 5.33 -12.74 -0.63
N ASP A 210 5.12 -13.43 -1.74
CA ASP A 210 4.04 -13.12 -2.70
C ASP A 210 3.40 -14.43 -3.14
N VAL A 211 2.23 -14.73 -2.55
CA VAL A 211 1.47 -15.95 -2.81
C VAL A 211 0.08 -15.56 -3.27
N GLU A 212 -0.30 -15.98 -4.47
CA GLU A 212 -1.66 -15.81 -4.98
C GLU A 212 -2.64 -16.68 -4.18
N VAL A 213 -3.79 -16.12 -3.83
CA VAL A 213 -4.86 -16.78 -3.08
C VAL A 213 -6.19 -16.58 -3.77
N ASP A 214 -7.11 -17.54 -3.61
CA ASP A 214 -8.44 -17.44 -4.21
C ASP A 214 -9.38 -16.57 -3.36
N ASP A 215 -9.17 -16.56 -2.05
CA ASP A 215 -10.00 -15.83 -1.10
C ASP A 215 -9.13 -14.80 -0.34
N PRO A 216 -9.48 -13.49 -0.41
CA PRO A 216 -8.78 -12.46 0.35
C PRO A 216 -8.80 -12.67 1.88
N GLU A 217 -9.79 -13.41 2.40
CA GLU A 217 -9.93 -13.70 3.82
C GLU A 217 -9.21 -14.99 4.26
N ASP A 218 -8.63 -15.74 3.35
CA ASP A 218 -7.83 -16.92 3.68
C ASP A 218 -6.51 -16.48 4.35
N TYR A 219 -6.51 -16.35 5.67
CA TYR A 219 -5.32 -16.11 6.48
C TYR A 219 -4.66 -17.43 6.83
N PRO A 220 -3.37 -17.65 6.53
CA PRO A 220 -2.65 -18.83 7.02
C PRO A 220 -2.59 -18.81 8.55
N GLU A 221 -2.87 -19.95 9.16
CA GLU A 221 -2.64 -20.20 10.59
C GLU A 221 -1.14 -20.19 10.92
#